data_1368eb06c896e8ef8974c326fee3e602
#
_entry.id   1368eb06c896e8ef8974c326fee3e602
#
_cell.length_a   1.000
_cell.length_b   1.000
_cell.length_c   1.000
_cell.angle_alpha   90.00
_cell.angle_beta   90.00
_cell.angle_gamma   90.00
#
_symmetry.space_group_name_H-M   'P 1'
#
loop_
_entity.id
_entity.type
_entity.pdbx_description
1 polymer ?
#
loop_
_entity_poly.entity_id
_entity_poly.type
_entity_poly.pdbx_seq_one_letter_code
_entity_poly.pdbx_strand_id
1 'polypeptide(L)'
;GISLLRTLRPLIILNTLFAFGSFYFQNKIVPDAQQNLKQMLFSMKTKSPELDIPEGVFYDGIENINIYVKKKNKDTGMLYDAIIYNMQEGVNKAHIFLADSAKLETSSDKMHLLLHLYEGEQFENLQDGALQANNVPYRRETFISKKIILDFDNDFNLADASSIAGNAKTKSLSQISSSIDSISHEYDSIGRQF
;
A
#
# COMPACT_ATOMS: atom_id res chain seq x y z
N GLY A 1 -54.86 -15.49 -35.16
CA GLY A 1 -54.08 -15.13 -33.99
C GLY A 1 -52.60 -14.93 -34.31
N ILE A 2 -52.02 -13.80 -33.91
CA ILE A 2 -50.58 -13.55 -34.08
C ILE A 2 -49.82 -14.42 -33.11
N SER A 3 -48.88 -15.23 -33.61
CA SER A 3 -48.08 -16.11 -32.76
C SER A 3 -47.22 -15.28 -31.80
N LEU A 4 -47.32 -15.57 -30.48
CA LEU A 4 -46.56 -14.90 -29.41
C LEU A 4 -45.04 -14.91 -29.68
N LEU A 5 -44.55 -16.02 -30.22
CA LEU A 5 -43.15 -16.16 -30.64
C LEU A 5 -42.73 -15.15 -31.71
N ARG A 6 -43.61 -14.79 -32.64
CA ARG A 6 -43.30 -13.82 -33.70
C ARG A 6 -43.15 -12.41 -33.13
N THR A 7 -43.96 -12.05 -32.15
CA THR A 7 -43.93 -10.75 -31.46
C THR A 7 -42.71 -10.62 -30.53
N LEU A 8 -42.30 -11.73 -29.89
CA LEU A 8 -41.15 -11.74 -28.98
C LEU A 8 -39.79 -11.86 -29.70
N ARG A 9 -39.77 -12.28 -30.96
CA ARG A 9 -38.52 -12.49 -31.73
C ARG A 9 -37.54 -11.31 -31.69
N PRO A 10 -37.94 -10.05 -31.98
CA PRO A 10 -37.02 -8.92 -31.95
C PRO A 10 -36.49 -8.65 -30.55
N LEU A 11 -37.27 -8.87 -29.49
CA LEU A 11 -36.87 -8.71 -28.11
C LEU A 11 -35.80 -9.76 -27.69
N ILE A 12 -36.00 -11.01 -28.13
CA ILE A 12 -35.03 -12.09 -27.86
C ILE A 12 -33.70 -11.80 -28.55
N ILE A 13 -33.74 -11.35 -29.81
CA ILE A 13 -32.51 -10.99 -30.56
C ILE A 13 -31.79 -9.84 -29.88
N LEU A 14 -32.50 -8.81 -29.45
CA LEU A 14 -31.93 -7.66 -28.75
C LEU A 14 -31.28 -8.07 -27.43
N ASN A 15 -31.99 -8.87 -26.60
CA ASN A 15 -31.45 -9.35 -25.31
C ASN A 15 -30.24 -10.25 -25.51
N THR A 16 -30.23 -11.09 -26.54
CA THR A 16 -29.07 -11.93 -26.86
C THR A 16 -27.85 -11.08 -27.23
N LEU A 17 -28.06 -10.03 -28.03
CA LEU A 17 -26.98 -9.10 -28.39
C LEU A 17 -26.41 -8.39 -27.15
N PHE A 18 -27.27 -7.94 -26.24
CA PHE A 18 -26.84 -7.33 -24.97
C PHE A 18 -26.10 -8.33 -24.07
N ALA A 19 -26.54 -9.60 -24.03
CA ALA A 19 -25.86 -10.64 -23.27
C ALA A 19 -24.42 -10.87 -23.76
N PHE A 20 -24.23 -10.98 -25.07
CA PHE A 20 -22.90 -11.11 -25.65
C PHE A 20 -22.04 -9.84 -25.42
N GLY A 21 -22.59 -8.65 -25.59
CA GLY A 21 -21.92 -7.40 -25.30
C GLY A 21 -21.48 -7.29 -23.84
N SER A 22 -22.38 -7.60 -22.91
CA SER A 22 -22.08 -7.60 -21.48
C SER A 22 -21.00 -8.63 -21.12
N PHE A 23 -21.06 -9.84 -21.70
CA PHE A 23 -20.06 -10.87 -21.49
C PHE A 23 -18.66 -10.41 -21.96
N TYR A 24 -18.57 -9.82 -23.15
CA TYR A 24 -17.31 -9.28 -23.66
C TYR A 24 -16.77 -8.15 -22.76
N PHE A 25 -17.64 -7.24 -22.35
CA PHE A 25 -17.29 -6.12 -21.47
C PHE A 25 -16.72 -6.62 -20.13
N GLN A 26 -17.42 -7.55 -19.48
CA GLN A 26 -17.00 -8.10 -18.17
C GLN A 26 -15.73 -8.96 -18.28
N ASN A 27 -15.53 -9.68 -19.38
CA ASN A 27 -14.41 -10.59 -19.52
C ASN A 27 -13.12 -9.90 -19.97
N LYS A 28 -13.19 -8.77 -20.66
CA LYS A 28 -12.02 -8.09 -21.21
C LYS A 28 -11.82 -6.68 -20.67
N ILE A 29 -12.84 -5.85 -20.74
CA ILE A 29 -12.71 -4.42 -20.40
C ILE A 29 -12.60 -4.21 -18.89
N VAL A 30 -13.43 -4.89 -18.10
CA VAL A 30 -13.42 -4.73 -16.64
C VAL A 30 -12.11 -5.17 -15.99
N PRO A 31 -11.52 -6.33 -16.30
CA PRO A 31 -10.23 -6.74 -15.74
C PRO A 31 -9.11 -5.75 -16.08
N ASP A 32 -9.00 -5.33 -17.34
CA ASP A 32 -7.98 -4.39 -17.79
C ASP A 32 -8.12 -3.03 -17.10
N ALA A 33 -9.35 -2.53 -16.98
CA ALA A 33 -9.62 -1.28 -16.27
C ALA A 33 -9.25 -1.35 -14.78
N GLN A 34 -9.55 -2.48 -14.12
CA GLN A 34 -9.20 -2.67 -12.72
C GLN A 34 -7.68 -2.80 -12.51
N GLN A 35 -6.97 -3.47 -13.40
CA GLN A 35 -5.50 -3.54 -13.35
C GLN A 35 -4.88 -2.14 -13.50
N ASN A 36 -5.32 -1.37 -14.50
CA ASN A 36 -4.84 -0.02 -14.71
C ASN A 36 -5.13 0.91 -13.54
N LEU A 37 -6.32 0.81 -12.94
CA LEU A 37 -6.68 1.59 -11.76
C LEU A 37 -5.76 1.25 -10.58
N LYS A 38 -5.52 -0.03 -10.33
CA LYS A 38 -4.63 -0.47 -9.24
C LYS A 38 -3.19 -0.03 -9.47
N GLN A 39 -2.67 -0.16 -10.70
CA GLN A 39 -1.33 0.34 -11.06
C GLN A 39 -1.22 1.85 -10.88
N MET A 40 -2.27 2.60 -11.23
CA MET A 40 -2.31 4.04 -11.01
C MET A 40 -2.28 4.41 -9.53
N LEU A 41 -3.12 3.76 -8.71
CA LEU A 41 -3.14 3.98 -7.26
C LEU A 41 -1.79 3.62 -6.62
N PHE A 42 -1.18 2.52 -7.03
CA PHE A 42 0.16 2.14 -6.57
C PHE A 42 1.21 3.17 -6.97
N SER A 43 1.19 3.63 -8.22
CA SER A 43 2.11 4.66 -8.69
C SER A 43 1.97 5.97 -7.91
N MET A 44 0.77 6.33 -7.51
CA MET A 44 0.52 7.51 -6.69
C MET A 44 1.12 7.36 -5.29
N LYS A 45 0.88 6.23 -4.63
CA LYS A 45 1.46 5.94 -3.30
C LYS A 45 2.98 5.95 -3.31
N THR A 46 3.59 5.37 -4.34
CA THR A 46 5.06 5.33 -4.46
C THR A 46 5.68 6.69 -4.78
N LYS A 47 4.96 7.56 -5.50
CA LYS A 47 5.48 8.88 -5.87
C LYS A 47 5.32 9.92 -4.77
N SER A 48 4.30 9.81 -3.95
CA SER A 48 3.93 10.82 -2.96
C SER A 48 3.41 10.15 -1.68
N PRO A 49 4.30 9.46 -0.94
CA PRO A 49 3.91 8.75 0.29
C PRO A 49 3.35 9.70 1.36
N GLU A 50 3.75 10.98 1.32
CA GLU A 50 3.24 12.03 2.21
C GLU A 50 1.73 12.28 2.04
N LEU A 51 1.14 11.89 0.91
CA LEU A 51 -0.31 12.09 0.68
C LEU A 51 -1.17 11.22 1.59
N ASP A 52 -0.67 10.08 2.03
CA ASP A 52 -1.39 9.17 2.91
C ASP A 52 -1.42 9.65 4.38
N ILE A 53 -0.51 10.58 4.77
CA ILE A 53 -0.44 11.09 6.15
C ILE A 53 -1.55 12.10 6.39
N PRO A 54 -2.50 11.85 7.30
CA PRO A 54 -3.57 12.81 7.62
C PRO A 54 -3.05 13.96 8.49
N GLU A 55 -3.70 15.12 8.41
CA GLU A 55 -3.40 16.25 9.29
C GLU A 55 -4.10 16.09 10.66
N GLY A 56 -3.39 16.39 11.74
CA GLY A 56 -3.94 16.43 13.10
C GLY A 56 -4.26 15.08 13.73
N VAL A 57 -3.84 13.97 13.10
CA VAL A 57 -4.07 12.61 13.58
C VAL A 57 -2.77 11.81 13.49
N PHE A 58 -2.58 10.86 14.40
CA PHE A 58 -1.47 9.91 14.28
C PHE A 58 -1.71 8.94 13.14
N TYR A 59 -0.71 8.82 12.29
CA TYR A 59 -0.66 7.86 11.19
C TYR A 59 0.26 6.71 11.57
N ASP A 60 -0.25 5.49 11.52
CA ASP A 60 0.41 4.22 11.86
C ASP A 60 0.60 3.29 10.65
N GLY A 61 0.48 3.84 9.45
CA GLY A 61 0.60 3.05 8.20
C GLY A 61 2.03 2.60 7.86
N ILE A 62 3.02 2.89 8.72
CA ILE A 62 4.41 2.40 8.59
C ILE A 62 4.70 1.55 9.83
N GLU A 63 5.19 0.34 9.62
CA GLU A 63 5.42 -0.60 10.71
C GLU A 63 6.39 -0.04 11.77
N ASN A 64 5.99 -0.13 13.04
CA ASN A 64 6.73 0.39 14.20
C ASN A 64 7.04 1.90 14.17
N ILE A 65 6.30 2.67 13.35
CA ILE A 65 6.46 4.12 13.28
C ILE A 65 5.10 4.79 13.33
N ASN A 66 4.96 5.76 14.23
CA ASN A 66 3.78 6.60 14.30
C ASN A 66 4.17 8.05 13.96
N ILE A 67 3.50 8.64 12.99
CA ILE A 67 3.77 10.00 12.52
C ILE A 67 2.55 10.87 12.81
N TYR A 68 2.75 11.97 13.51
CA TYR A 68 1.76 13.03 13.66
C TYR A 68 2.24 14.27 12.91
N VAL A 69 1.33 14.91 12.19
CA VAL A 69 1.60 16.14 11.45
C VAL A 69 0.47 17.12 11.70
N LYS A 70 0.80 18.34 12.09
CA LYS A 70 -0.21 19.36 12.34
C LYS A 70 -0.78 19.95 11.06
N LYS A 71 0.09 20.21 10.07
CA LYS A 71 -0.28 20.74 8.75
C LYS A 71 0.57 20.11 7.65
N LYS A 72 0.00 20.02 6.46
CA LYS A 72 0.65 19.52 5.27
C LYS A 72 0.46 20.47 4.09
N ASN A 73 1.54 20.77 3.38
CA ASN A 73 1.46 21.45 2.10
C ASN A 73 1.37 20.42 0.97
N LYS A 74 0.22 20.38 0.28
CA LYS A 74 -0.06 19.40 -0.78
C LYS A 74 0.75 19.65 -2.05
N ASP A 75 1.21 20.89 -2.28
CA ASP A 75 1.94 21.25 -3.50
C ASP A 75 3.42 20.90 -3.40
N THR A 76 4.01 21.04 -2.19
CA THR A 76 5.44 20.80 -1.95
C THR A 76 5.73 19.47 -1.26
N GLY A 77 4.71 18.79 -0.71
CA GLY A 77 4.86 17.59 0.10
C GLY A 77 5.47 17.85 1.49
N MET A 78 5.61 19.12 1.90
CA MET A 78 6.16 19.47 3.21
C MET A 78 5.15 19.24 4.32
N LEU A 79 5.63 18.66 5.39
CA LEU A 79 4.90 18.39 6.63
C LEU A 79 5.40 19.37 7.69
N TYR A 80 4.51 19.95 8.47
CA TYR A 80 4.84 20.96 9.48
C TYR A 80 4.40 20.53 10.87
N ASP A 81 5.20 20.91 11.88
CA ASP A 81 5.01 20.52 13.28
C ASP A 81 4.86 18.98 13.40
N ALA A 82 5.89 18.29 12.96
CA ALA A 82 5.88 16.82 12.89
C ALA A 82 6.39 16.19 14.19
N ILE A 83 5.69 15.17 14.68
CA ILE A 83 6.10 14.32 15.79
C ILE A 83 6.20 12.88 15.26
N ILE A 84 7.36 12.27 15.40
CA ILE A 84 7.61 10.93 14.91
C ILE A 84 8.04 10.04 16.08
N TYR A 85 7.31 8.96 16.30
CA TYR A 85 7.68 7.88 17.21
C TYR A 85 8.25 6.74 16.39
N ASN A 86 9.55 6.48 16.52
CA ASN A 86 10.22 5.34 15.89
C ASN A 86 10.46 4.26 16.95
N MET A 87 9.83 3.11 16.79
CA MET A 87 9.90 1.95 17.68
C MET A 87 10.53 0.73 16.98
N GLN A 88 11.26 0.93 15.86
CA GLN A 88 11.87 -0.16 15.09
C GLN A 88 12.88 -0.98 15.93
N GLU A 89 13.55 -0.35 16.90
CA GLU A 89 14.45 -1.02 17.84
C GLU A 89 13.74 -1.55 19.10
N GLY A 90 12.42 -1.53 19.10
CA GLY A 90 11.57 -1.93 20.22
C GLY A 90 11.10 -0.75 21.07
N VAL A 91 10.02 -0.97 21.83
CA VAL A 91 9.35 0.06 22.65
C VAL A 91 10.29 0.66 23.71
N ASN A 92 11.20 -0.13 24.26
CA ASN A 92 12.15 0.30 25.29
C ASN A 92 13.25 1.22 24.74
N LYS A 93 13.51 1.17 23.45
CA LYS A 93 14.48 2.02 22.74
C LYS A 93 13.78 2.96 21.74
N ALA A 94 12.59 3.40 22.06
CA ALA A 94 11.85 4.28 21.20
C ALA A 94 12.59 5.63 21.03
N HIS A 95 12.70 6.06 19.79
CA HIS A 95 13.20 7.38 19.42
C HIS A 95 12.02 8.28 19.09
N ILE A 96 11.98 9.44 19.71
CA ILE A 96 10.96 10.46 19.47
C ILE A 96 11.63 11.62 18.79
N PHE A 97 11.12 12.02 17.63
CA PHE A 97 11.60 13.19 16.89
C PHE A 97 10.50 14.25 16.89
N LEU A 98 10.86 15.46 17.26
CA LEU A 98 10.05 16.66 17.10
C LEU A 98 10.73 17.50 16.03
N ALA A 99 10.06 17.86 14.98
CA ALA A 99 10.63 18.65 13.89
C ALA A 99 9.67 19.76 13.46
N ASP A 100 10.21 20.94 13.20
CA ASP A 100 9.43 22.08 12.71
C ASP A 100 8.88 21.79 11.33
N SER A 101 9.71 21.11 10.50
CA SER A 101 9.26 20.62 9.20
C SER A 101 9.89 19.29 8.86
N ALA A 102 9.18 18.52 8.03
CA ALA A 102 9.62 17.22 7.54
C ALA A 102 9.24 17.04 6.08
N LYS A 103 9.98 16.18 5.38
CA LYS A 103 9.64 15.74 4.02
C LYS A 103 9.84 14.25 3.93
N LEU A 104 8.82 13.56 3.44
CA LEU A 104 8.88 12.13 3.21
C LEU A 104 9.07 11.88 1.71
N GLU A 105 10.09 11.11 1.36
CA GLU A 105 10.41 10.75 -0.02
C GLU A 105 10.63 9.25 -0.13
N THR A 106 10.30 8.68 -1.28
CA THR A 106 10.63 7.29 -1.56
C THR A 106 12.06 7.22 -2.08
N SER A 107 12.85 6.27 -1.57
CA SER A 107 14.21 6.01 -2.05
C SER A 107 14.23 5.61 -3.53
N SER A 108 15.39 5.80 -4.18
CA SER A 108 15.57 5.47 -5.61
C SER A 108 15.35 3.99 -5.90
N ASP A 109 15.59 3.11 -4.94
CA ASP A 109 15.33 1.66 -5.00
C ASP A 109 13.86 1.30 -4.76
N LYS A 110 13.05 2.28 -4.31
CA LYS A 110 11.64 2.12 -3.94
C LYS A 110 11.37 1.13 -2.79
N MET A 111 12.40 0.75 -2.07
CA MET A 111 12.31 -0.20 -0.94
C MET A 111 12.31 0.50 0.42
N HIS A 112 12.74 1.76 0.48
CA HIS A 112 12.84 2.53 1.71
C HIS A 112 12.13 3.87 1.58
N LEU A 113 11.64 4.39 2.68
CA LEU A 113 11.20 5.77 2.79
C LEU A 113 12.30 6.60 3.46
N LEU A 114 12.57 7.76 2.90
CA LEU A 114 13.54 8.71 3.41
C LEU A 114 12.78 9.85 4.08
N LEU A 115 12.90 9.93 5.38
CA LEU A 115 12.30 11.02 6.16
C LEU A 115 13.37 12.07 6.44
N HIS A 116 13.25 13.21 5.79
CA HIS A 116 14.08 14.38 6.02
C HIS A 116 13.40 15.25 7.07
N LEU A 117 14.10 15.51 8.18
CA LEU A 117 13.64 16.36 9.28
C LEU A 117 14.48 17.63 9.27
N TYR A 118 13.84 18.76 9.51
CA TYR A 118 14.48 20.07 9.57
C TYR A 118 14.12 20.76 10.88
N GLU A 119 15.14 21.32 11.54
CA GLU A 119 15.05 22.06 12.78
C GLU A 119 14.21 21.33 13.84
N GLY A 120 14.90 20.67 14.78
CA GLY A 120 14.15 19.85 15.72
C GLY A 120 14.98 19.23 16.82
N GLU A 121 14.33 18.35 17.56
CA GLU A 121 14.91 17.66 18.70
C GLU A 121 14.61 16.15 18.60
N GLN A 122 15.57 15.37 19.07
CA GLN A 122 15.40 13.93 19.24
C GLN A 122 15.50 13.59 20.71
N PHE A 123 14.61 12.71 21.14
CA PHE A 123 14.64 12.09 22.46
C PHE A 123 14.85 10.58 22.26
N GLU A 124 15.85 10.04 22.93
CA GLU A 124 16.18 8.61 22.89
C GLU A 124 16.14 8.07 24.32
N ASN A 125 15.43 6.98 24.49
CA ASN A 125 15.42 6.26 25.75
C ASN A 125 16.68 5.35 25.83
N LEU A 126 17.51 5.55 26.84
CA LEU A 126 18.75 4.78 27.05
C LEU A 126 18.56 3.57 27.97
N GLN A 127 17.36 3.02 28.06
CA GLN A 127 17.07 1.89 28.92
C GLN A 127 17.67 0.59 28.36
N ASP A 128 18.79 0.17 28.93
CA ASP A 128 19.25 -1.21 28.80
C ASP A 128 18.41 -2.10 29.72
N GLY A 129 17.64 -2.99 29.14
CA GLY A 129 16.61 -3.91 29.60
C GLY A 129 16.59 -4.51 31.02
N ALA A 130 17.41 -4.10 31.98
CA ALA A 130 17.53 -4.69 33.29
C ALA A 130 17.26 -3.74 34.47
N LEU A 131 16.90 -2.49 34.24
CA LEU A 131 16.80 -1.54 35.34
C LEU A 131 15.34 -1.30 35.75
N GLN A 132 14.95 -1.86 36.87
CA GLN A 132 13.87 -1.40 37.74
C GLN A 132 14.22 -0.01 38.32
N ALA A 133 14.53 0.96 37.49
CA ALA A 133 14.88 2.28 37.97
C ALA A 133 13.69 3.23 37.80
N ASN A 134 13.29 3.87 38.88
CA ASN A 134 12.34 4.97 38.88
C ASN A 134 12.84 6.18 38.04
N ASN A 135 14.00 6.08 37.43
CA ASN A 135 14.62 7.14 36.65
C ASN A 135 15.24 6.53 35.39
N VAL A 136 14.50 6.58 34.30
CA VAL A 136 14.97 6.10 32.99
C VAL A 136 15.82 7.21 32.36
N PRO A 137 17.13 6.99 32.12
CA PRO A 137 17.96 7.98 31.47
C PRO A 137 17.51 8.16 30.02
N TYR A 138 17.41 9.40 29.58
CA TYR A 138 17.13 9.73 28.19
C TYR A 138 18.18 10.71 27.65
N ARG A 139 18.46 10.62 26.36
CA ARG A 139 19.30 11.54 25.62
C ARG A 139 18.44 12.49 24.82
N ARG A 140 18.72 13.79 24.94
CA ARG A 140 18.13 14.84 24.10
C ARG A 140 19.20 15.38 23.17
N GLU A 141 18.90 15.43 21.90
CA GLU A 141 19.78 15.95 20.86
C GLU A 141 19.02 16.95 20.01
N THR A 142 19.60 18.08 19.72
CA THR A 142 19.03 19.10 18.82
C THR A 142 19.71 18.98 17.46
N PHE A 143 18.96 19.04 16.38
CA PHE A 143 19.47 18.95 15.02
C PHE A 143 18.92 20.08 14.13
N ILE A 144 19.72 20.52 13.17
CA ILE A 144 19.30 21.44 12.12
C ILE A 144 18.68 20.64 10.96
N SER A 145 19.30 19.51 10.63
CA SER A 145 18.82 18.60 9.58
C SER A 145 19.15 17.18 9.97
N LYS A 146 18.20 16.28 9.82
CA LYS A 146 18.39 14.86 10.06
C LYS A 146 17.67 14.04 9.00
N LYS A 147 18.33 12.99 8.52
CA LYS A 147 17.75 12.05 7.56
C LYS A 147 17.58 10.70 8.24
N ILE A 148 16.40 10.17 8.22
CA ILE A 148 16.04 8.86 8.76
C ILE A 148 15.62 7.98 7.61
N ILE A 149 16.18 6.78 7.55
CA ILE A 149 15.77 5.75 6.59
C ILE A 149 14.76 4.88 7.34
N LEU A 150 13.56 4.80 6.77
CA LEU A 150 12.50 3.97 7.32
C LEU A 150 12.39 2.74 6.43
N ASP A 151 12.48 1.56 7.03
CA ASP A 151 12.18 0.33 6.33
C ASP A 151 10.69 0.35 6.00
N PHE A 152 10.42 0.53 4.74
CA PHE A 152 9.09 0.43 4.21
C PHE A 152 8.91 -1.03 3.79
N ASP A 153 8.36 -1.81 4.70
CA ASP A 153 7.92 -3.15 4.32
C ASP A 153 6.79 -2.94 3.29
N ASN A 154 7.24 -2.91 2.05
CA ASN A 154 6.34 -3.03 0.93
C ASN A 154 5.77 -4.46 0.99
N ASP A 155 4.79 -4.71 1.86
CA ASP A 155 3.82 -5.79 1.64
C ASP A 155 3.13 -5.64 0.27
N PHE A 156 3.35 -4.49 -0.38
CA PHE A 156 3.16 -4.20 -1.79
C PHE A 156 4.45 -4.46 -2.62
N ASN A 157 5.16 -5.50 -2.31
CA ASN A 157 6.25 -6.02 -3.13
C ASN A 157 5.77 -6.26 -4.58
N LEU A 158 6.72 -6.29 -5.53
CA LEU A 158 6.44 -6.77 -6.90
C LEU A 158 5.66 -8.12 -6.90
N ALA A 159 5.78 -8.91 -5.82
CA ALA A 159 4.94 -10.05 -5.53
C ALA A 159 3.46 -9.66 -5.38
N ASP A 160 3.14 -8.53 -4.77
CA ASP A 160 1.76 -8.04 -4.67
C ASP A 160 1.26 -7.38 -5.95
N ALA A 161 2.12 -6.78 -6.77
CA ALA A 161 1.74 -6.42 -8.13
C ALA A 161 1.41 -7.67 -8.95
N SER A 162 2.12 -8.78 -8.75
CA SER A 162 1.79 -10.08 -9.35
C SER A 162 0.59 -10.75 -8.66
N SER A 163 0.38 -10.56 -7.36
CA SER A 163 -0.79 -11.04 -6.62
C SER A 163 -2.03 -10.20 -6.92
N ILE A 164 -1.88 -8.91 -7.22
CA ILE A 164 -2.93 -8.05 -7.75
C ILE A 164 -3.33 -8.51 -9.15
N ALA A 165 -2.36 -8.85 -10.00
CA ALA A 165 -2.61 -9.51 -11.29
C ALA A 165 -3.10 -10.96 -11.09
N GLY A 166 -2.74 -11.58 -9.96
CA GLY A 166 -3.16 -12.92 -9.54
C GLY A 166 -4.58 -13.02 -8.97
N ASN A 167 -5.19 -11.90 -8.57
CA ASN A 167 -6.52 -11.92 -7.99
C ASN A 167 -7.58 -12.29 -9.04
N ALA A 168 -8.45 -13.25 -8.71
CA ALA A 168 -9.50 -13.73 -9.63
C ALA A 168 -10.41 -12.61 -10.18
N LYS A 169 -10.57 -11.51 -9.44
CA LYS A 169 -11.36 -10.34 -9.88
C LYS A 169 -10.68 -9.50 -10.97
N THR A 170 -9.38 -9.68 -11.19
CA THR A 170 -8.61 -8.95 -12.20
C THR A 170 -8.18 -9.84 -13.37
N LYS A 171 -8.54 -11.12 -13.35
CA LYS A 171 -8.24 -12.08 -14.41
C LYS A 171 -9.43 -12.25 -15.34
N SER A 172 -9.15 -12.39 -16.64
CA SER A 172 -10.13 -12.85 -17.61
C SER A 172 -10.40 -14.35 -17.45
N LEU A 173 -11.52 -14.83 -17.97
CA LEU A 173 -11.84 -16.27 -17.93
C LEU A 173 -10.74 -17.17 -18.51
N SER A 174 -10.07 -16.73 -19.56
CA SER A 174 -8.94 -17.48 -20.15
C SER A 174 -7.74 -17.56 -19.22
N GLN A 175 -7.43 -16.48 -18.52
CA GLN A 175 -6.35 -16.43 -17.53
C GLN A 175 -6.67 -17.25 -16.26
N ILE A 176 -7.94 -17.30 -15.86
CA ILE A 176 -8.38 -18.15 -14.75
C ILE A 176 -8.26 -19.62 -15.15
N SER A 177 -8.71 -20.00 -16.34
CA SER A 177 -8.60 -21.37 -16.84
C SER A 177 -7.12 -21.82 -16.89
N SER A 178 -6.22 -21.01 -17.46
CA SER A 178 -4.79 -21.34 -17.51
C SER A 178 -4.14 -21.44 -16.12
N SER A 179 -4.62 -20.63 -15.15
CA SER A 179 -4.15 -20.72 -13.77
C SER A 179 -4.63 -22.00 -13.07
N ILE A 180 -5.85 -22.45 -13.35
CA ILE A 180 -6.39 -23.71 -12.85
C ILE A 180 -5.60 -24.88 -13.43
N ASP A 181 -5.32 -24.86 -14.73
CA ASP A 181 -4.55 -25.91 -15.40
C ASP A 181 -3.13 -26.00 -14.83
N SER A 182 -2.46 -24.87 -14.58
CA SER A 182 -1.11 -24.88 -13.99
C SER A 182 -1.10 -25.41 -12.56
N ILE A 183 -2.08 -25.05 -11.75
CA ILE A 183 -2.23 -25.57 -10.37
C ILE A 183 -2.55 -27.07 -10.39
N SER A 184 -3.42 -27.52 -11.28
CA SER A 184 -3.74 -28.95 -11.45
C SER A 184 -2.50 -29.78 -11.83
N HIS A 185 -1.69 -29.27 -12.74
CA HIS A 185 -0.41 -29.90 -13.10
C HIS A 185 0.59 -29.97 -11.94
N GLU A 186 0.64 -28.94 -11.12
CA GLU A 186 1.50 -28.89 -9.95
C GLU A 186 1.05 -29.93 -8.90
N TYR A 187 -0.24 -30.04 -8.63
CA TYR A 187 -0.80 -31.06 -7.75
C TYR A 187 -0.53 -32.49 -8.25
N ASP A 188 -0.68 -32.74 -9.55
CA ASP A 188 -0.41 -34.03 -10.16
C ASP A 188 1.11 -34.38 -10.10
N SER A 189 1.98 -33.41 -10.15
CA SER A 189 3.43 -33.61 -10.02
C SER A 189 3.85 -33.97 -8.60
N ILE A 190 3.24 -33.33 -7.60
CA ILE A 190 3.48 -33.60 -6.18
C ILE A 190 2.89 -34.98 -5.81
N GLY A 191 1.69 -35.31 -6.27
CA GLY A 191 1.06 -36.61 -6.00
C GLY A 191 1.77 -37.83 -6.61
N ARG A 192 2.68 -37.63 -7.56
CA ARG A 192 3.51 -38.72 -8.13
C ARG A 192 4.85 -38.91 -7.40
N GLN A 193 5.18 -38.06 -6.43
CA GLN A 193 6.42 -38.13 -5.63
C GLN A 193 6.20 -38.86 -4.29
N PHE A 194 4.97 -39.25 -3.97
CA PHE A 194 4.56 -40.07 -2.84
C PHE A 194 3.94 -41.37 -3.36
#